data_c1aae31b9f18bd3d269bdc310bb8b50e
#
_entry.id   c1aae31b9f18bd3d269bdc310bb8b50e
#
_cell.length_a   1.000
_cell.length_b   1.000
_cell.length_c   1.000
_cell.angle_alpha   90.00
_cell.angle_beta   90.00
_cell.angle_gamma   90.00
#
_symmetry.space_group_name_H-M   'P 1'
#
loop_
_entity.id
_entity.type
_entity.pdbx_description
1 polymer ?
#
loop_
_entity_poly.entity_id
_entity_poly.type
_entity_poly.pdbx_seq_one_letter_code
_entity_poly.pdbx_strand_id
1 'polypeptide(L)'
;NSDLTSASHSQAHCVNRSPFDAAAVPADKSRFFAFWAKRQFGTAPASADRGGYVYVPLQGRLLAQRSFQSASPLEMLEQVLDYDPVRRVAATLHPKETYTQAELDALSRLEARFPRLTVSSGRMADHLRDCDYVVTQNSSAAFFGYFFRKPAVLFGRIDFHHIAANVHSLGAAEAIRRAPQMQPDYAAYLFWFWQQMSINAGLETAEARIRQRLASAGWPV
;
A
#
# COMPACT_ATOMS: atom_id res chain seq x y z
N ASN A 1 -5.17 33.01 -2.38
CA ASN A 1 -3.89 32.49 -1.89
C ASN A 1 -4.07 31.43 -0.78
N SER A 2 -4.97 30.48 -0.96
CA SER A 2 -5.25 29.42 0.05
C SER A 2 -5.39 28.02 -0.54
N ASP A 3 -4.89 27.76 -1.76
CA ASP A 3 -5.06 26.47 -2.44
C ASP A 3 -3.80 25.58 -2.45
N LEU A 4 -2.87 25.81 -1.52
CA LEU A 4 -1.68 24.95 -1.35
C LEU A 4 -1.83 23.92 -0.22
N THR A 5 -3.06 23.64 0.21
CA THR A 5 -3.32 22.80 1.37
C THR A 5 -3.60 21.34 1.00
N SER A 6 -2.84 20.47 1.57
CA SER A 6 -3.04 19.03 1.84
C SER A 6 -3.00 18.01 0.69
N ALA A 7 -3.42 18.29 -0.53
CA ALA A 7 -3.21 17.36 -1.66
C ALA A 7 -1.74 17.31 -2.10
N SER A 8 -0.95 18.27 -1.64
CA SER A 8 0.39 18.55 -2.11
C SER A 8 1.50 17.78 -1.40
N HIS A 9 1.32 17.32 -0.17
CA HIS A 9 2.45 16.72 0.55
C HIS A 9 2.92 15.39 -0.05
N SER A 10 2.03 14.47 -0.37
CA SER A 10 2.44 13.21 -1.00
C SER A 10 2.83 13.38 -2.48
N GLN A 11 2.23 14.36 -3.19
CA GLN A 11 2.56 14.63 -4.60
C GLN A 11 3.84 15.47 -4.78
N ALA A 12 4.26 16.20 -3.76
CA ALA A 12 5.48 17.00 -3.79
C ALA A 12 6.75 16.19 -3.55
N HIS A 13 6.65 14.98 -2.98
CA HIS A 13 7.80 14.11 -2.77
C HIS A 13 8.48 13.78 -4.10
N CYS A 14 9.79 13.87 -4.13
CA CYS A 14 10.57 13.55 -5.33
C CYS A 14 10.31 12.11 -5.82
N VAL A 15 10.05 11.18 -4.91
CA VAL A 15 9.71 9.79 -5.24
C VAL A 15 8.45 9.67 -6.09
N ASN A 16 7.43 10.51 -5.83
CA ASN A 16 6.17 10.45 -6.59
C ASN A 16 6.30 10.89 -8.06
N ARG A 17 7.31 11.70 -8.35
CA ARG A 17 7.57 12.24 -9.70
C ARG A 17 8.64 11.45 -10.45
N SER A 18 9.41 10.62 -9.75
CA SER A 18 10.48 9.85 -10.36
C SER A 18 9.89 8.60 -11.01
N PRO A 19 10.14 8.37 -12.29
CA PRO A 19 9.73 7.13 -12.93
C PRO A 19 10.47 5.95 -12.31
N PHE A 20 9.76 4.85 -12.09
CA PHE A 20 10.37 3.59 -11.71
C PHE A 20 10.66 2.77 -12.96
N ASP A 21 11.93 2.40 -13.15
CA ASP A 21 12.36 1.47 -14.19
C ASP A 21 13.09 0.30 -13.52
N ALA A 22 12.51 -0.88 -13.60
CA ALA A 22 13.08 -2.09 -13.01
C ALA A 22 14.40 -2.53 -13.71
N ALA A 23 14.58 -2.17 -14.97
CA ALA A 23 15.80 -2.51 -15.72
C ALA A 23 17.01 -1.65 -15.29
N ALA A 24 16.75 -0.45 -14.77
CA ALA A 24 17.79 0.45 -14.26
C ALA A 24 18.25 0.10 -12.82
N VAL A 25 17.64 -0.90 -12.18
CA VAL A 25 17.99 -1.30 -10.81
C VAL A 25 19.12 -2.34 -10.83
N PRO A 26 20.16 -2.18 -9.96
CA PRO A 26 21.31 -3.10 -9.91
C PRO A 26 20.94 -4.58 -9.71
N ALA A 27 21.84 -5.47 -10.14
CA ALA A 27 21.63 -6.92 -10.09
C ALA A 27 21.55 -7.50 -8.66
N ASP A 28 22.11 -6.80 -7.67
CA ASP A 28 22.10 -7.23 -6.25
C ASP A 28 20.75 -6.98 -5.54
N LYS A 29 19.73 -6.47 -6.25
CA LYS A 29 18.36 -6.28 -5.74
C LYS A 29 17.77 -7.53 -5.10
N SER A 30 18.07 -8.71 -5.62
CA SER A 30 17.56 -9.99 -5.08
C SER A 30 18.14 -10.29 -3.71
N ARG A 31 19.44 -10.03 -3.50
CA ARG A 31 20.11 -10.18 -2.20
C ARG A 31 19.55 -9.18 -1.18
N PHE A 32 19.37 -7.94 -1.59
CA PHE A 32 18.73 -6.89 -0.79
C PHE A 32 17.31 -7.31 -0.36
N PHE A 33 16.49 -7.76 -1.31
CA PHE A 33 15.13 -8.21 -1.05
C PHE A 33 15.11 -9.36 -0.01
N ALA A 34 15.91 -10.40 -0.22
CA ALA A 34 15.97 -11.56 0.66
C ALA A 34 16.40 -11.17 2.09
N PHE A 35 17.42 -10.30 2.21
CA PHE A 35 17.89 -9.81 3.50
C PHE A 35 16.78 -9.07 4.26
N TRP A 36 16.11 -8.12 3.61
CA TRP A 36 15.11 -7.30 4.27
C TRP A 36 13.81 -8.05 4.53
N ALA A 37 13.38 -8.94 3.63
CA ALA A 37 12.23 -9.82 3.86
C ALA A 37 12.44 -10.66 5.13
N LYS A 38 13.62 -11.30 5.25
CA LYS A 38 13.99 -12.09 6.44
C LYS A 38 14.08 -11.23 7.70
N ARG A 39 14.69 -10.05 7.61
CA ARG A 39 14.86 -9.14 8.76
C ARG A 39 13.53 -8.63 9.31
N GLN A 40 12.57 -8.32 8.44
CA GLN A 40 11.28 -7.74 8.81
C GLN A 40 10.25 -8.79 9.22
N PHE A 41 10.24 -9.94 8.56
CA PHE A 41 9.15 -10.92 8.66
C PHE A 41 9.63 -12.36 8.90
N GLY A 42 10.92 -12.58 9.15
CA GLY A 42 11.48 -13.93 9.35
C GLY A 42 11.29 -14.80 8.11
N THR A 43 10.71 -15.97 8.31
CA THR A 43 10.48 -16.96 7.22
C THR A 43 9.12 -16.76 6.54
N ALA A 44 8.23 -15.91 7.05
CA ALA A 44 6.86 -15.77 6.54
C ALA A 44 6.77 -15.44 5.04
N PRO A 45 7.61 -14.55 4.46
CA PRO A 45 7.55 -14.28 3.02
C PRO A 45 7.93 -15.48 2.15
N ALA A 46 8.77 -16.39 2.64
CA ALA A 46 9.18 -17.58 1.90
C ALA A 46 8.07 -18.64 1.80
N SER A 47 7.10 -18.60 2.73
CA SER A 47 5.92 -19.46 2.74
C SER A 47 4.66 -18.75 2.22
N ALA A 48 4.81 -17.61 1.53
CA ALA A 48 3.68 -16.89 0.98
C ALA A 48 2.98 -17.70 -0.11
N ASP A 49 1.64 -17.76 -0.03
CA ASP A 49 0.80 -18.47 -0.97
C ASP A 49 -0.44 -17.63 -1.31
N ARG A 50 -1.32 -18.15 -2.17
CA ARG A 50 -2.60 -17.52 -2.53
C ARG A 50 -3.75 -18.32 -1.93
N GLY A 51 -4.35 -17.77 -0.87
CA GLY A 51 -5.44 -18.41 -0.12
C GLY A 51 -6.85 -18.10 -0.63
N GLY A 52 -6.97 -17.45 -1.79
CA GLY A 52 -8.27 -17.14 -2.42
C GLY A 52 -9.02 -16.03 -1.69
N TYR A 53 -8.31 -15.05 -1.11
CA TYR A 53 -8.96 -13.91 -0.46
C TYR A 53 -8.22 -12.59 -0.66
N VAL A 54 -8.96 -11.50 -0.51
CA VAL A 54 -8.47 -10.12 -0.53
C VAL A 54 -8.23 -9.67 0.90
N TYR A 55 -7.08 -9.09 1.17
CA TYR A 55 -6.78 -8.46 2.46
C TYR A 55 -7.04 -6.95 2.41
N VAL A 56 -7.87 -6.45 3.34
CA VAL A 56 -8.26 -5.04 3.41
C VAL A 56 -7.93 -4.47 4.80
N PRO A 57 -6.71 -3.95 5.01
CA PRO A 57 -6.38 -3.25 6.26
C PRO A 57 -7.09 -1.89 6.30
N LEU A 58 -8.11 -1.79 7.16
CA LEU A 58 -8.88 -0.57 7.37
C LEU A 58 -8.13 0.40 8.29
N GLN A 59 -8.33 1.68 8.03
CA GLN A 59 -7.84 2.78 8.85
C GLN A 59 -9.04 3.51 9.46
N GLY A 60 -8.84 4.33 10.47
CA GLY A 60 -9.90 5.10 11.14
C GLY A 60 -10.68 6.03 10.19
N ARG A 61 -11.81 6.54 10.66
CA ARG A 61 -12.78 7.35 9.91
C ARG A 61 -13.41 6.57 8.75
N LEU A 62 -14.04 5.44 9.06
CA LEU A 62 -14.56 4.52 8.06
C LEU A 62 -15.59 5.16 7.13
N LEU A 63 -16.36 6.12 7.61
CA LEU A 63 -17.44 6.79 6.87
C LEU A 63 -17.00 8.08 6.17
N ALA A 64 -15.75 8.54 6.40
CA ALA A 64 -15.28 9.82 5.89
C ALA A 64 -14.23 9.64 4.79
N GLN A 65 -14.46 10.27 3.64
CA GLN A 65 -13.45 10.38 2.60
C GLN A 65 -12.52 11.57 2.87
N ARG A 66 -11.21 11.33 2.85
CA ARG A 66 -10.17 12.37 2.95
C ARG A 66 -9.76 12.84 1.55
N SER A 67 -9.17 14.03 1.45
CA SER A 67 -8.80 14.67 0.17
C SER A 67 -7.88 13.83 -0.75
N PHE A 68 -7.05 12.96 -0.17
CA PHE A 68 -6.15 12.08 -0.92
C PHE A 68 -6.78 10.73 -1.30
N GLN A 69 -7.99 10.45 -0.86
CA GLN A 69 -8.71 9.19 -1.07
C GLN A 69 -9.71 9.31 -2.22
N SER A 70 -9.94 8.22 -2.94
CA SER A 70 -10.95 8.11 -4.00
C SER A 70 -12.34 7.75 -3.48
N ALA A 71 -12.42 7.21 -2.27
CA ALA A 71 -13.63 6.81 -1.58
C ALA A 71 -13.36 6.76 -0.07
N SER A 72 -14.38 6.72 0.78
CA SER A 72 -14.21 6.40 2.20
C SER A 72 -13.74 4.95 2.37
N PRO A 73 -13.17 4.57 3.54
CA PRO A 73 -12.76 3.18 3.76
C PRO A 73 -13.92 2.17 3.66
N LEU A 74 -15.13 2.55 4.06
CA LEU A 74 -16.31 1.69 3.93
C LEU A 74 -16.73 1.53 2.47
N GLU A 75 -16.82 2.63 1.71
CA GLU A 75 -17.10 2.58 0.26
C GLU A 75 -16.03 1.80 -0.50
N MET A 76 -14.75 1.93 -0.14
CA MET A 76 -13.69 1.10 -0.68
C MET A 76 -13.97 -0.39 -0.47
N LEU A 77 -14.39 -0.78 0.74
CA LEU A 77 -14.70 -2.17 1.07
C LEU A 77 -15.92 -2.68 0.28
N GLU A 78 -16.97 -1.86 0.13
CA GLU A 78 -18.13 -2.17 -0.71
C GLU A 78 -17.72 -2.39 -2.17
N GLN A 79 -16.88 -1.52 -2.72
CA GLN A 79 -16.39 -1.66 -4.09
C GLN A 79 -15.55 -2.93 -4.29
N VAL A 80 -14.74 -3.34 -3.29
CA VAL A 80 -14.03 -4.63 -3.33
C VAL A 80 -15.03 -5.79 -3.39
N LEU A 81 -16.08 -5.73 -2.58
CA LEU A 81 -17.12 -6.75 -2.54
C LEU A 81 -17.93 -6.80 -3.85
N ASP A 82 -18.16 -5.69 -4.51
CA ASP A 82 -18.92 -5.64 -5.75
C ASP A 82 -18.06 -6.07 -6.97
N TYR A 83 -16.81 -5.64 -7.04
CA TYR A 83 -15.95 -5.83 -8.23
C TYR A 83 -15.10 -7.11 -8.20
N ASP A 84 -14.92 -7.74 -7.03
CA ASP A 84 -14.38 -9.10 -6.92
C ASP A 84 -15.40 -10.03 -6.23
N PRO A 85 -16.39 -10.54 -6.96
CA PRO A 85 -17.46 -11.36 -6.36
C PRO A 85 -17.02 -12.78 -5.98
N VAL A 86 -15.83 -13.19 -6.38
CA VAL A 86 -15.36 -14.57 -6.24
C VAL A 86 -14.59 -14.79 -4.94
N ARG A 87 -13.73 -13.85 -4.56
CA ARG A 87 -12.83 -14.02 -3.41
C ARG A 87 -13.53 -13.69 -2.10
N ARG A 88 -13.11 -14.36 -1.05
CA ARG A 88 -13.40 -13.93 0.31
C ARG A 88 -12.68 -12.60 0.57
N VAL A 89 -13.18 -11.79 1.49
CA VAL A 89 -12.59 -10.52 1.88
C VAL A 89 -12.31 -10.56 3.37
N ALA A 90 -11.05 -10.41 3.75
CA ALA A 90 -10.61 -10.30 5.13
C ALA A 90 -10.27 -8.84 5.43
N ALA A 91 -11.14 -8.14 6.14
CA ALA A 91 -10.90 -6.78 6.59
C ALA A 91 -10.38 -6.79 8.03
N THR A 92 -9.38 -5.94 8.33
CA THR A 92 -8.88 -5.78 9.70
C THR A 92 -8.98 -4.34 10.15
N LEU A 93 -9.45 -4.15 11.38
CA LEU A 93 -9.42 -2.85 12.05
C LEU A 93 -8.00 -2.53 12.53
N HIS A 94 -7.60 -1.27 12.42
CA HIS A 94 -6.29 -0.85 12.87
C HIS A 94 -6.25 -0.76 14.41
N PRO A 95 -5.31 -1.42 15.11
CA PRO A 95 -5.33 -1.56 16.57
C PRO A 95 -5.11 -0.25 17.34
N LYS A 96 -4.60 0.79 16.67
CA LYS A 96 -4.35 2.10 17.29
C LYS A 96 -5.41 3.16 16.92
N GLU A 97 -6.42 2.79 16.15
CA GLU A 97 -7.51 3.69 15.79
C GLU A 97 -8.69 3.51 16.70
N THR A 98 -9.44 4.58 16.89
CA THR A 98 -10.73 4.55 17.60
C THR A 98 -11.85 4.64 16.56
N TYR A 99 -12.85 3.81 16.74
CA TYR A 99 -14.01 3.73 15.84
C TYR A 99 -15.26 4.14 16.60
N THR A 100 -16.09 4.95 15.97
CA THR A 100 -17.40 5.33 16.51
C THR A 100 -18.38 4.16 16.41
N GLN A 101 -19.43 4.17 17.24
CA GLN A 101 -20.49 3.15 17.16
C GLN A 101 -21.13 3.12 15.75
N ALA A 102 -21.37 4.28 15.16
CA ALA A 102 -21.92 4.39 13.80
C ALA A 102 -21.04 3.71 12.73
N GLU A 103 -19.72 3.80 12.85
CA GLU A 103 -18.77 3.12 11.97
C GLU A 103 -18.79 1.60 12.16
N LEU A 104 -18.82 1.14 13.39
CA LEU A 104 -18.91 -0.29 13.70
C LEU A 104 -20.24 -0.90 13.25
N ASP A 105 -21.35 -0.18 13.46
CA ASP A 105 -22.66 -0.59 12.99
C ASP A 105 -22.74 -0.67 11.45
N ALA A 106 -22.13 0.29 10.76
CA ALA A 106 -22.07 0.27 9.30
C ALA A 106 -21.26 -0.92 8.78
N LEU A 107 -20.13 -1.21 9.42
CA LEU A 107 -19.29 -2.36 9.09
C LEU A 107 -20.01 -3.69 9.36
N SER A 108 -20.71 -3.81 10.49
CA SER A 108 -21.51 -4.99 10.84
C SER A 108 -22.67 -5.22 9.87
N ARG A 109 -23.33 -4.16 9.41
CA ARG A 109 -24.35 -4.26 8.36
C ARG A 109 -23.76 -4.77 7.04
N LEU A 110 -22.57 -4.32 6.69
CA LEU A 110 -21.90 -4.78 5.49
C LEU A 110 -21.52 -6.26 5.59
N GLU A 111 -21.00 -6.69 6.74
CA GLU A 111 -20.66 -8.09 7.02
C GLU A 111 -21.90 -9.01 6.96
N ALA A 112 -23.03 -8.54 7.51
CA ALA A 112 -24.31 -9.27 7.43
C ALA A 112 -24.83 -9.37 5.97
N ARG A 113 -24.60 -8.35 5.15
CA ARG A 113 -25.02 -8.34 3.73
C ARG A 113 -24.15 -9.24 2.85
N PHE A 114 -22.87 -9.38 3.19
CA PHE A 114 -21.89 -10.14 2.38
C PHE A 114 -21.23 -11.26 3.20
N PRO A 115 -21.76 -12.50 3.18
CA PRO A 115 -21.21 -13.61 3.97
C PRO A 115 -19.75 -13.97 3.69
N ARG A 116 -19.18 -13.48 2.58
CA ARG A 116 -17.77 -13.65 2.22
C ARG A 116 -16.85 -12.56 2.79
N LEU A 117 -17.40 -11.56 3.47
CA LEU A 117 -16.66 -10.59 4.26
C LEU A 117 -16.48 -11.11 5.68
N THR A 118 -15.27 -11.01 6.20
CA THR A 118 -14.95 -11.24 7.60
C THR A 118 -14.17 -10.04 8.14
N VAL A 119 -14.66 -9.45 9.21
CA VAL A 119 -13.96 -8.39 9.93
C VAL A 119 -13.30 -8.97 11.18
N SER A 120 -12.02 -8.77 11.32
CA SER A 120 -11.25 -9.35 12.42
C SER A 120 -10.14 -8.41 12.91
N SER A 121 -9.53 -8.77 14.05
CA SER A 121 -8.27 -8.25 14.50
C SER A 121 -7.21 -9.33 14.26
N GLY A 122 -6.39 -9.21 13.25
CA GLY A 122 -5.36 -10.19 12.93
C GLY A 122 -3.98 -9.54 12.78
N ARG A 123 -2.93 -10.36 12.84
CA ARG A 123 -1.57 -9.88 12.54
C ARG A 123 -1.45 -9.67 11.03
N MET A 124 -1.04 -8.48 10.64
CA MET A 124 -0.83 -8.10 9.24
C MET A 124 0.00 -9.14 8.46
N ALA A 125 1.07 -9.66 9.06
CA ALA A 125 1.97 -10.60 8.40
C ALA A 125 1.29 -11.92 8.03
N ASP A 126 0.35 -12.42 8.84
CA ASP A 126 -0.40 -13.64 8.55
C ASP A 126 -1.34 -13.42 7.36
N HIS A 127 -2.02 -12.28 7.30
CA HIS A 127 -2.84 -11.92 6.14
C HIS A 127 -2.00 -11.73 4.89
N LEU A 128 -0.85 -11.06 4.98
CA LEU A 128 0.04 -10.85 3.84
C LEU A 128 0.64 -12.15 3.32
N ARG A 129 0.87 -13.14 4.18
CA ARG A 129 1.35 -14.45 3.74
C ARG A 129 0.36 -15.13 2.79
N ASP A 130 -0.92 -15.09 3.11
CA ASP A 130 -1.92 -15.96 2.49
C ASP A 130 -2.90 -15.24 1.56
N CYS A 131 -2.98 -13.89 1.55
CA CYS A 131 -3.89 -13.19 0.64
C CYS A 131 -3.45 -13.27 -0.82
N ASP A 132 -4.39 -13.07 -1.74
CA ASP A 132 -4.11 -12.95 -3.18
C ASP A 132 -3.56 -11.56 -3.52
N TYR A 133 -4.15 -10.52 -2.94
CA TYR A 133 -3.73 -9.12 -3.07
C TYR A 133 -4.25 -8.27 -1.90
N VAL A 134 -3.71 -7.07 -1.78
CA VAL A 134 -4.05 -6.11 -0.73
C VAL A 134 -4.84 -4.96 -1.33
N VAL A 135 -5.91 -4.52 -0.67
CA VAL A 135 -6.61 -3.27 -1.02
C VAL A 135 -6.59 -2.33 0.16
N THR A 136 -6.16 -1.10 -0.05
CA THR A 136 -6.14 -0.11 1.01
C THR A 136 -6.22 1.31 0.45
N GLN A 137 -6.44 2.27 1.34
CA GLN A 137 -6.30 3.69 1.00
C GLN A 137 -4.80 4.03 0.79
N ASN A 138 -4.05 4.03 1.88
CA ASN A 138 -2.63 4.39 1.92
C ASN A 138 -1.88 3.69 3.07
N SER A 139 -2.36 2.52 3.50
CA SER A 139 -1.69 1.77 4.56
C SER A 139 -0.36 1.21 4.11
N SER A 140 0.65 1.31 4.97
CA SER A 140 1.95 0.65 4.77
C SER A 140 1.85 -0.88 4.66
N ALA A 141 0.71 -1.47 5.02
CA ALA A 141 0.46 -2.89 4.80
C ALA A 141 0.58 -3.28 3.30
N ALA A 142 0.19 -2.39 2.37
CA ALA A 142 0.38 -2.63 0.94
C ALA A 142 1.87 -2.65 0.57
N PHE A 143 2.67 -1.71 1.10
CA PHE A 143 4.12 -1.70 0.89
C PHE A 143 4.80 -2.93 1.49
N PHE A 144 4.41 -3.33 2.69
CA PHE A 144 4.90 -4.58 3.30
C PHE A 144 4.44 -5.83 2.53
N GLY A 145 3.28 -5.78 1.89
CA GLY A 145 2.79 -6.81 0.98
C GLY A 145 3.75 -7.10 -0.17
N TYR A 146 4.53 -6.12 -0.62
CA TYR A 146 5.54 -6.32 -1.66
C TYR A 146 6.64 -7.31 -1.24
N PHE A 147 6.98 -7.40 0.05
CA PHE A 147 7.90 -8.43 0.55
C PHE A 147 7.31 -9.85 0.47
N PHE A 148 5.99 -9.97 0.46
CA PHE A 148 5.26 -11.21 0.25
C PHE A 148 4.85 -11.43 -1.21
N ARG A 149 5.34 -10.58 -2.13
CA ARG A 149 4.98 -10.58 -3.56
C ARG A 149 3.47 -10.45 -3.80
N LYS A 150 2.79 -9.66 -2.96
CA LYS A 150 1.36 -9.40 -3.08
C LYS A 150 1.13 -8.12 -3.86
N PRO A 151 0.30 -8.17 -4.92
CA PRO A 151 -0.17 -6.98 -5.60
C PRO A 151 -0.98 -6.09 -4.66
N ALA A 152 -1.04 -4.80 -4.98
CA ALA A 152 -1.82 -3.84 -4.22
C ALA A 152 -2.76 -3.04 -5.11
N VAL A 153 -3.95 -2.75 -4.60
CA VAL A 153 -4.88 -1.73 -5.09
C VAL A 153 -4.86 -0.56 -4.12
N LEU A 154 -4.63 0.63 -4.63
CA LEU A 154 -4.53 1.85 -3.82
C LEU A 154 -5.69 2.80 -4.16
N PHE A 155 -6.52 3.07 -3.17
CA PHE A 155 -7.60 4.05 -3.21
C PHE A 155 -7.15 5.44 -2.80
N GLY A 156 -6.01 5.54 -2.12
CA GLY A 156 -5.38 6.79 -1.74
C GLY A 156 -4.13 7.09 -2.57
N ARG A 157 -3.80 8.37 -2.67
CA ARG A 157 -2.53 8.80 -3.25
C ARG A 157 -1.42 8.63 -2.22
N ILE A 158 -0.37 7.89 -2.59
CA ILE A 158 0.77 7.57 -1.73
C ILE A 158 2.04 7.41 -2.56
N ASP A 159 3.20 7.54 -1.93
CA ASP A 159 4.50 7.51 -2.58
C ASP A 159 4.94 6.14 -3.11
N PHE A 160 4.42 5.04 -2.57
CA PHE A 160 4.71 3.68 -3.04
C PHE A 160 3.70 3.13 -4.07
N HIS A 161 3.24 3.98 -4.98
CA HIS A 161 2.16 3.68 -5.94
C HIS A 161 2.61 3.05 -7.27
N HIS A 162 3.90 3.12 -7.62
CA HIS A 162 4.40 2.87 -8.97
C HIS A 162 4.11 1.46 -9.52
N ILE A 163 4.05 0.46 -8.64
CA ILE A 163 3.77 -0.94 -9.02
C ILE A 163 2.40 -1.43 -8.53
N ALA A 164 1.55 -0.52 -8.09
CA ALA A 164 0.20 -0.82 -7.63
C ALA A 164 -0.85 -0.51 -8.71
N ALA A 165 -2.02 -1.13 -8.60
CA ALA A 165 -3.21 -0.73 -9.35
C ALA A 165 -3.83 0.50 -8.67
N ASN A 166 -3.65 1.67 -9.27
CA ASN A 166 -4.09 2.95 -8.71
C ASN A 166 -5.50 3.29 -9.15
N VAL A 167 -6.42 3.40 -8.20
CA VAL A 167 -7.83 3.73 -8.48
C VAL A 167 -7.99 5.09 -9.13
N HIS A 168 -7.15 6.07 -8.76
CA HIS A 168 -7.17 7.40 -9.41
C HIS A 168 -6.90 7.35 -10.92
N SER A 169 -6.13 6.37 -11.38
CA SER A 169 -5.75 6.25 -12.80
C SER A 169 -6.63 5.27 -13.57
N LEU A 170 -7.08 4.21 -12.90
CA LEU A 170 -7.76 3.08 -13.55
C LEU A 170 -9.27 3.05 -13.29
N GLY A 171 -9.74 3.74 -12.23
CA GLY A 171 -11.05 3.47 -11.65
C GLY A 171 -11.03 2.18 -10.81
N ALA A 172 -11.96 2.06 -9.85
CA ALA A 172 -11.95 0.97 -8.88
C ALA A 172 -12.19 -0.40 -9.52
N ALA A 173 -13.15 -0.51 -10.42
CA ALA A 173 -13.47 -1.77 -11.08
C ALA A 173 -12.28 -2.36 -11.83
N GLU A 174 -11.58 -1.54 -12.62
CA GLU A 174 -10.43 -1.99 -13.39
C GLU A 174 -9.23 -2.28 -12.50
N ALA A 175 -8.97 -1.44 -11.47
CA ALA A 175 -7.88 -1.67 -10.53
C ALA A 175 -8.04 -2.99 -9.78
N ILE A 176 -9.24 -3.30 -9.28
CA ILE A 176 -9.54 -4.55 -8.58
C ILE A 176 -9.44 -5.75 -9.52
N ARG A 177 -9.97 -5.64 -10.74
CA ARG A 177 -9.91 -6.71 -11.74
C ARG A 177 -8.48 -7.07 -12.15
N ARG A 178 -7.59 -6.06 -12.25
CA ARG A 178 -6.18 -6.24 -12.66
C ARG A 178 -5.31 -6.82 -11.56
N ALA A 179 -5.55 -6.45 -10.31
CA ALA A 179 -4.65 -6.76 -9.20
C ALA A 179 -4.26 -8.24 -9.10
N PRO A 180 -5.15 -9.23 -9.19
CA PRO A 180 -4.77 -10.64 -9.07
C PRO A 180 -3.78 -11.14 -10.13
N GLN A 181 -3.69 -10.43 -11.26
CA GLN A 181 -2.84 -10.81 -12.41
C GLN A 181 -1.49 -10.08 -12.43
N MET A 182 -1.32 -9.08 -11.57
CA MET A 182 -0.09 -8.27 -11.53
C MET A 182 1.08 -9.07 -10.94
N GLN A 183 2.23 -8.98 -11.60
CA GLN A 183 3.48 -9.59 -11.17
C GLN A 183 4.66 -8.62 -11.40
N PRO A 184 4.68 -7.46 -10.75
CA PRO A 184 5.77 -6.52 -10.90
C PRO A 184 7.08 -7.07 -10.29
N ASP A 185 8.21 -6.48 -10.67
CA ASP A 185 9.49 -6.79 -10.02
C ASP A 185 9.56 -6.13 -8.65
N TYR A 186 9.02 -6.82 -7.63
CA TYR A 186 9.01 -6.35 -6.24
C TYR A 186 10.41 -6.14 -5.69
N ALA A 187 11.38 -6.95 -6.07
CA ALA A 187 12.75 -6.82 -5.59
C ALA A 187 13.40 -5.54 -6.12
N ALA A 188 13.21 -5.26 -7.42
CA ALA A 188 13.67 -4.02 -8.01
C ALA A 188 12.99 -2.80 -7.38
N TYR A 189 11.67 -2.88 -7.18
CA TYR A 189 10.93 -1.77 -6.61
C TYR A 189 11.36 -1.43 -5.19
N LEU A 190 11.46 -2.42 -4.31
CA LEU A 190 11.88 -2.21 -2.92
C LEU A 190 13.32 -1.71 -2.81
N PHE A 191 14.22 -2.19 -3.68
CA PHE A 191 15.57 -1.67 -3.77
C PHE A 191 15.57 -0.21 -4.19
N TRP A 192 14.88 0.11 -5.31
CA TRP A 192 14.77 1.48 -5.81
C TRP A 192 14.21 2.42 -4.74
N PHE A 193 13.10 2.05 -4.11
CA PHE A 193 12.43 2.89 -3.12
C PHE A 193 13.30 3.16 -1.90
N TRP A 194 13.94 2.12 -1.34
CA TRP A 194 14.74 2.26 -0.11
C TRP A 194 16.18 2.68 -0.33
N GLN A 195 16.83 2.31 -1.44
CA GLN A 195 18.24 2.63 -1.66
C GLN A 195 18.45 3.86 -2.54
N GLN A 196 17.58 4.08 -3.52
CA GLN A 196 17.76 5.18 -4.46
C GLN A 196 16.87 6.37 -4.11
N MET A 197 15.62 6.16 -3.71
CA MET A 197 14.66 7.24 -3.42
C MET A 197 14.69 7.70 -1.97
N SER A 198 15.07 6.84 -1.02
CA SER A 198 15.20 7.20 0.39
C SER A 198 16.64 7.51 0.77
N ILE A 199 16.82 8.30 1.81
CA ILE A 199 18.14 8.61 2.39
C ILE A 199 18.21 7.93 3.75
N ASN A 200 19.16 7.00 3.89
CA ASN A 200 19.44 6.39 5.18
C ASN A 200 20.29 7.38 6.03
N ALA A 201 19.67 7.96 7.05
CA ALA A 201 20.31 8.95 7.91
C ALA A 201 21.49 8.41 8.74
N GLY A 202 21.63 7.09 8.87
CA GLY A 202 22.74 6.45 9.57
C GLY A 202 24.01 6.27 8.72
N LEU A 203 24.00 6.68 7.45
CA LEU A 203 25.19 6.60 6.60
C LEU A 203 26.02 7.91 6.68
N GLU A 204 27.34 7.79 6.65
CA GLU A 204 28.26 8.95 6.59
C GLU A 204 27.98 9.87 5.38
N THR A 205 27.45 9.31 4.30
CA THR A 205 27.08 10.06 3.09
C THR A 205 25.71 10.75 3.18
N ALA A 206 24.99 10.63 4.30
CA ALA A 206 23.61 11.13 4.41
C ALA A 206 23.52 12.64 4.18
N GLU A 207 24.42 13.44 4.78
CA GLU A 207 24.44 14.89 4.62
C GLU A 207 24.64 15.29 3.16
N ALA A 208 25.63 14.70 2.49
CA ALA A 208 25.91 14.99 1.08
C ALA A 208 24.71 14.66 0.19
N ARG A 209 24.04 13.54 0.45
CA ARG A 209 22.82 13.14 -0.28
C ARG A 209 21.65 14.08 -0.01
N ILE A 210 21.50 14.55 1.23
CA ILE A 210 20.46 15.55 1.58
C ILE A 210 20.73 16.84 0.82
N ARG A 211 21.95 17.38 0.88
CA ARG A 211 22.34 18.60 0.14
C ARG A 211 22.09 18.46 -1.35
N GLN A 212 22.53 17.36 -1.96
CA GLN A 212 22.27 17.09 -3.38
C GLN A 212 20.77 17.06 -3.70
N ARG A 213 19.95 16.46 -2.84
CA ARG A 213 18.49 16.38 -3.02
C ARG A 213 17.85 17.77 -2.91
N LEU A 214 18.27 18.58 -1.97
CA LEU A 214 17.79 19.96 -1.80
C LEU A 214 18.18 20.82 -3.02
N ALA A 215 19.44 20.74 -3.45
CA ALA A 215 19.91 21.46 -4.64
C ALA A 215 19.11 21.06 -5.89
N SER A 216 18.86 19.77 -6.09
CA SER A 216 18.04 19.29 -7.22
C SER A 216 16.58 19.74 -7.16
N ALA A 217 16.10 20.12 -5.98
CA ALA A 217 14.77 20.70 -5.78
C ALA A 217 14.77 22.24 -5.86
N GLY A 218 15.92 22.86 -6.18
CA GLY A 218 16.04 24.31 -6.31
C GLY A 218 16.23 25.07 -4.98
N TRP A 219 16.55 24.35 -3.90
CA TRP A 219 16.84 24.99 -2.61
C TRP A 219 18.31 25.43 -2.53
N PRO A 220 18.60 26.60 -1.96
CA PRO A 220 19.98 27.00 -1.68
C PRO A 220 20.58 26.10 -0.59
N VAL A 221 21.75 25.53 -0.82
CA VAL A 221 22.45 24.59 0.08
C VAL A 221 23.94 24.92 0.20
#